data_c8a49f88a131dc37553e334a3f031513
#
_entry.id   c8a49f88a131dc37553e334a3f031513
#
_cell.length_a   1.000
_cell.length_b   1.000
_cell.length_c   1.000
_cell.angle_alpha   90.00
_cell.angle_beta   90.00
_cell.angle_gamma   90.00
#
_symmetry.space_group_name_H-M   'P 1'
#
loop_
_entity.id
_entity.type
_entity.pdbx_description
1 polymer ?
#
loop_
_entity_poly.entity_id
_entity_poly.type
_entity_poly.pdbx_seq_one_letter_code
_entity_poly.pdbx_strand_id
1 'polypeptide(L)'
;MKPPASLHPLWLDLRLALRNILRQRRRSLTAIAAIGFGVVSLMLAAGYIEWTYWSIREESTTNQIGHIQITRPGYHQDGLSDPFAFLLPSTLADLDRLAGLPQVKSVAPRLAFNGLVSHGENTLSFIGEGIDPDKDPYSRNILVVEGRLLSADDPRGIVLGAGLAANLGVKTGDTIVLLSNSATGGINAVEGTVRGLISTSMKDFDDNILRIGIGMARQLLRTNGAHLWVTTLRDTDMTGRVMDRIVQKGWFKGLEVTPWTRLADYYNKTVELFSRQVGVVKLIIGLIIVLSISNTMTMSVMERTQEIGTAMALGLRRRRILALFLLEGGLLGALAGLLGVCLGYLLALLISHVGIPMPPAPGMSRGYTGHIIITPGIAFDALLLAIVTTLLASLYPAWRAARLNIVDALRHNR
;
A
#
# COMPACT_ATOMS: atom_id res chain seq x y z
N MET A 1 -38.65 -42.79 16.44
CA MET A 1 -37.63 -42.60 15.38
C MET A 1 -37.94 -41.33 14.61
N LYS A 2 -37.14 -40.25 14.81
CA LYS A 2 -37.23 -39.02 13.97
C LYS A 2 -36.42 -39.31 12.71
N PRO A 3 -36.95 -39.03 11.50
CA PRO A 3 -36.16 -39.18 10.27
C PRO A 3 -35.02 -38.16 10.26
N PRO A 4 -33.88 -38.49 9.64
CA PRO A 4 -32.73 -37.58 9.56
C PRO A 4 -33.13 -36.32 8.78
N ALA A 5 -32.66 -35.18 9.25
CA ALA A 5 -32.88 -33.89 8.59
C ALA A 5 -32.25 -33.95 7.19
N SER A 6 -33.08 -34.16 6.18
CA SER A 6 -32.64 -34.27 4.80
C SER A 6 -32.17 -32.92 4.28
N LEU A 7 -31.02 -32.90 3.65
CA LEU A 7 -30.47 -31.79 2.84
C LEU A 7 -31.38 -31.39 1.65
N HIS A 8 -32.47 -32.14 1.41
CA HIS A 8 -33.45 -31.97 0.36
C HIS A 8 -34.19 -30.61 0.32
N PRO A 9 -34.55 -29.92 1.43
CA PRO A 9 -35.32 -28.68 1.32
C PRO A 9 -34.49 -27.51 0.84
N LEU A 10 -33.20 -27.40 1.24
CA LEU A 10 -32.32 -26.30 0.87
C LEU A 10 -32.01 -26.26 -0.65
N TRP A 11 -31.77 -27.41 -1.25
CA TRP A 11 -31.50 -27.52 -2.70
C TRP A 11 -32.70 -27.10 -3.54
N LEU A 12 -33.93 -27.51 -3.12
CA LEU A 12 -35.19 -27.11 -3.76
C LEU A 12 -35.41 -25.60 -3.66
N ASP A 13 -35.16 -25.00 -2.50
CA ASP A 13 -35.32 -23.57 -2.28
C ASP A 13 -34.30 -22.77 -3.10
N LEU A 14 -33.06 -23.27 -3.23
CA LEU A 14 -32.01 -22.70 -4.08
C LEU A 14 -32.40 -22.73 -5.58
N ARG A 15 -32.94 -23.87 -6.05
CA ARG A 15 -33.41 -24.03 -7.42
C ARG A 15 -34.59 -23.12 -7.74
N LEU A 16 -35.50 -22.94 -6.78
CA LEU A 16 -36.62 -22.00 -6.90
C LEU A 16 -36.15 -20.56 -6.95
N ALA A 17 -35.22 -20.15 -6.09
CA ALA A 17 -34.63 -18.83 -6.11
C ALA A 17 -33.92 -18.53 -7.43
N LEU A 18 -33.13 -19.47 -7.94
CA LEU A 18 -32.45 -19.33 -9.24
C LEU A 18 -33.44 -19.19 -10.40
N ARG A 19 -34.52 -20.01 -10.40
CA ARG A 19 -35.57 -19.93 -11.41
C ARG A 19 -36.32 -18.59 -11.37
N ASN A 20 -36.53 -18.03 -10.18
CA ASN A 20 -37.15 -16.71 -10.01
C ASN A 20 -36.29 -15.60 -10.60
N ILE A 21 -34.96 -15.64 -10.34
CA ILE A 21 -33.99 -14.68 -10.90
C ILE A 21 -34.04 -14.73 -12.44
N LEU A 22 -34.06 -15.93 -13.02
CA LEU A 22 -34.10 -16.13 -14.47
C LEU A 22 -35.45 -15.74 -15.11
N ARG A 23 -36.56 -15.83 -14.38
CA ARG A 23 -37.89 -15.44 -14.86
C ARG A 23 -38.05 -13.92 -14.99
N GLN A 24 -37.41 -13.15 -14.09
CA GLN A 24 -37.46 -11.68 -14.08
C GLN A 24 -36.19 -11.06 -14.68
N ARG A 25 -35.77 -11.50 -15.89
CA ARG A 25 -34.48 -11.19 -16.52
C ARG A 25 -34.12 -9.70 -16.49
N ARG A 26 -35.03 -8.80 -16.88
CA ARG A 26 -34.75 -7.35 -16.95
C ARG A 26 -34.36 -6.77 -15.59
N ARG A 27 -35.05 -7.13 -14.53
CA ARG A 27 -34.79 -6.62 -13.17
C ARG A 27 -33.56 -7.25 -12.54
N SER A 28 -33.43 -8.58 -12.70
CA SER A 28 -32.24 -9.26 -12.22
C SER A 28 -30.98 -8.71 -12.90
N LEU A 29 -31.08 -8.38 -14.20
CA LEU A 29 -29.97 -7.77 -14.93
C LEU A 29 -29.62 -6.37 -14.39
N THR A 30 -30.61 -5.52 -14.12
CA THR A 30 -30.35 -4.18 -13.53
C THR A 30 -29.79 -4.28 -12.11
N ALA A 31 -30.27 -5.23 -11.30
CA ALA A 31 -29.73 -5.50 -9.98
C ALA A 31 -28.27 -6.00 -10.07
N ILE A 32 -28.00 -6.98 -10.93
CA ILE A 32 -26.67 -7.50 -11.18
C ILE A 32 -25.72 -6.41 -11.68
N ALA A 33 -26.19 -5.56 -12.60
CA ALA A 33 -25.41 -4.43 -13.11
C ALA A 33 -25.07 -3.42 -12.00
N ALA A 34 -26.02 -3.06 -11.14
CA ALA A 34 -25.81 -2.11 -10.05
C ALA A 34 -24.82 -2.66 -9.00
N ILE A 35 -25.00 -3.91 -8.57
CA ILE A 35 -24.06 -4.57 -7.63
C ILE A 35 -22.69 -4.73 -8.28
N GLY A 36 -22.65 -5.24 -9.52
CA GLY A 36 -21.43 -5.49 -10.26
C GLY A 36 -20.61 -4.20 -10.46
N PHE A 37 -21.29 -3.10 -10.83
CA PHE A 37 -20.66 -1.79 -10.94
C PHE A 37 -20.06 -1.33 -9.61
N GLY A 38 -20.79 -1.49 -8.50
CA GLY A 38 -20.27 -1.17 -7.16
C GLY A 38 -19.04 -1.99 -6.79
N VAL A 39 -19.04 -3.31 -7.07
CA VAL A 39 -17.91 -4.21 -6.84
C VAL A 39 -16.71 -3.81 -7.69
N VAL A 40 -16.90 -3.56 -9.00
CA VAL A 40 -15.85 -3.11 -9.91
C VAL A 40 -15.24 -1.81 -9.44
N SER A 41 -16.08 -0.81 -9.11
CA SER A 41 -15.62 0.49 -8.63
C SER A 41 -14.78 0.37 -7.35
N LEU A 42 -15.24 -0.45 -6.40
CA LEU A 42 -14.49 -0.71 -5.18
C LEU A 42 -13.15 -1.38 -5.45
N MET A 43 -13.13 -2.40 -6.32
CA MET A 43 -11.91 -3.12 -6.66
C MET A 43 -10.87 -2.22 -7.35
N LEU A 44 -11.30 -1.39 -8.30
CA LEU A 44 -10.40 -0.47 -9.00
C LEU A 44 -9.84 0.58 -8.04
N ALA A 45 -10.69 1.18 -7.20
CA ALA A 45 -10.26 2.18 -6.22
C ALA A 45 -9.32 1.58 -5.16
N ALA A 46 -9.71 0.45 -4.55
CA ALA A 46 -8.87 -0.23 -3.56
C ALA A 46 -7.57 -0.76 -4.16
N GLY A 47 -7.61 -1.28 -5.39
CA GLY A 47 -6.43 -1.77 -6.10
C GLY A 47 -5.44 -0.67 -6.48
N TYR A 48 -5.92 0.54 -6.81
CA TYR A 48 -5.04 1.69 -7.01
C TYR A 48 -4.38 2.14 -5.70
N ILE A 49 -5.12 2.14 -4.60
CA ILE A 49 -4.59 2.47 -3.28
C ILE A 49 -3.56 1.43 -2.83
N GLU A 50 -3.80 0.14 -3.08
CA GLU A 50 -2.84 -0.93 -2.79
C GLU A 50 -1.53 -0.75 -3.56
N TRP A 51 -1.63 -0.38 -4.85
CA TRP A 51 -0.46 -0.03 -5.63
C TRP A 51 0.27 1.19 -5.05
N THR A 52 -0.44 2.20 -4.59
CA THR A 52 0.15 3.38 -3.94
C THR A 52 0.92 2.98 -2.67
N TYR A 53 0.35 2.10 -1.83
CA TYR A 53 1.04 1.58 -0.65
C TYR A 53 2.31 0.82 -1.03
N TRP A 54 2.21 -0.06 -2.02
CA TRP A 54 3.35 -0.81 -2.52
C TRP A 54 4.45 0.12 -3.03
N SER A 55 4.09 1.12 -3.83
CA SER A 55 5.05 2.08 -4.40
C SER A 55 5.78 2.89 -3.34
N ILE A 56 5.06 3.46 -2.35
CA ILE A 56 5.66 4.23 -1.26
C ILE A 56 6.54 3.32 -0.38
N ARG A 57 6.09 2.10 -0.12
CA ARG A 57 6.84 1.10 0.64
C ARG A 57 8.18 0.78 -0.02
N GLU A 58 8.16 0.44 -1.29
CA GLU A 58 9.37 0.10 -2.04
C GLU A 58 10.31 1.30 -2.17
N GLU A 59 9.78 2.48 -2.43
CA GLU A 59 10.55 3.73 -2.45
C GLU A 59 11.27 3.96 -1.12
N SER A 60 10.54 3.88 -0.01
CA SER A 60 11.09 4.10 1.33
C SER A 60 12.15 3.06 1.71
N THR A 61 11.88 1.77 1.45
CA THR A 61 12.76 0.68 1.89
C THR A 61 13.99 0.52 1.03
N THR A 62 13.90 0.79 -0.27
CA THR A 62 15.02 0.60 -1.20
C THR A 62 15.86 1.84 -1.42
N ASN A 63 15.26 3.04 -1.37
CA ASN A 63 15.94 4.28 -1.75
C ASN A 63 16.38 5.16 -0.57
N GLN A 64 15.73 4.99 0.60
CA GLN A 64 15.93 5.92 1.70
C GLN A 64 16.43 5.22 2.98
N ILE A 65 15.55 4.48 3.64
CA ILE A 65 15.77 4.00 5.01
C ILE A 65 16.29 2.56 5.12
N GLY A 66 16.21 1.77 4.05
CA GLY A 66 16.48 0.33 4.13
C GLY A 66 15.34 -0.43 4.84
N HIS A 67 15.50 -1.75 4.97
CA HIS A 67 14.48 -2.59 5.62
C HIS A 67 14.66 -2.69 7.13
N ILE A 68 15.91 -2.67 7.60
CA ILE A 68 16.27 -2.74 9.02
C ILE A 68 17.45 -1.80 9.23
N GLN A 69 17.39 -0.99 10.27
CA GLN A 69 18.49 -0.14 10.71
C GLN A 69 18.99 -0.60 12.06
N ILE A 70 20.32 -0.62 12.21
CA ILE A 70 21.01 -0.94 13.46
C ILE A 70 21.73 0.33 13.89
N THR A 71 21.40 0.85 15.05
CA THR A 71 21.88 2.12 15.58
C THR A 71 22.25 2.03 17.06
N ARG A 72 22.86 3.05 17.62
CA ARG A 72 22.86 3.24 19.08
C ARG A 72 21.48 3.59 19.56
N PRO A 73 21.08 3.16 20.76
CA PRO A 73 19.78 3.56 21.35
C PRO A 73 19.65 5.06 21.41
N GLY A 74 18.48 5.58 21.00
CA GLY A 74 18.16 7.01 20.98
C GLY A 74 18.64 7.77 19.72
N TYR A 75 19.33 7.13 18.78
CA TYR A 75 19.82 7.79 17.57
C TYR A 75 18.70 8.46 16.76
N HIS A 76 17.55 7.82 16.61
CA HIS A 76 16.44 8.36 15.84
C HIS A 76 15.76 9.57 16.50
N GLN A 77 15.99 9.80 17.79
CA GLN A 77 15.42 10.91 18.55
C GLN A 77 16.42 12.10 18.63
N ASP A 78 17.67 11.83 18.99
CA ASP A 78 18.65 12.83 19.35
C ASP A 78 19.85 12.89 18.38
N GLY A 79 19.96 11.96 17.45
CA GLY A 79 21.12 11.84 16.54
C GLY A 79 21.32 13.02 15.58
N LEU A 80 20.27 13.82 15.32
CA LEU A 80 20.41 15.07 14.55
C LEU A 80 21.09 16.18 15.37
N SER A 81 20.89 16.20 16.68
CA SER A 81 21.43 17.23 17.59
C SER A 81 22.88 16.95 17.95
N ASP A 82 23.24 15.69 18.19
CA ASP A 82 24.62 15.26 18.51
C ASP A 82 24.94 13.96 17.77
N PRO A 83 25.20 14.01 16.45
CA PRO A 83 25.44 12.81 15.65
C PRO A 83 26.65 12.02 16.11
N PHE A 84 27.68 12.66 16.66
CA PHE A 84 28.92 12.00 17.03
C PHE A 84 28.83 11.17 18.31
N ALA A 85 27.89 11.43 19.20
CA ALA A 85 27.60 10.61 20.37
C ALA A 85 27.07 9.22 20.00
N PHE A 86 26.49 9.08 18.81
CA PHE A 86 25.83 7.86 18.34
C PHE A 86 26.69 7.04 17.36
N LEU A 87 27.98 7.36 17.21
CA LEU A 87 28.87 6.61 16.32
C LEU A 87 29.02 5.16 16.76
N LEU A 88 28.76 4.24 15.82
CA LEU A 88 29.04 2.82 15.91
C LEU A 88 30.47 2.54 15.41
N PRO A 89 31.13 1.46 15.88
CA PRO A 89 32.41 1.03 15.33
C PRO A 89 32.25 0.66 13.84
N SER A 90 33.39 0.65 13.12
CA SER A 90 33.44 0.31 11.70
C SER A 90 33.00 -1.12 11.39
N THR A 91 33.05 -2.00 12.37
CA THR A 91 32.63 -3.41 12.28
C THR A 91 31.92 -3.83 13.54
N LEU A 92 30.92 -4.70 13.41
CA LEU A 92 30.19 -5.33 14.50
C LEU A 92 30.21 -6.85 14.27
N ALA A 93 30.40 -7.63 15.33
CA ALA A 93 30.56 -9.08 15.25
C ALA A 93 29.40 -9.83 14.60
N ASP A 94 28.18 -9.28 14.69
CA ASP A 94 26.99 -9.93 14.18
C ASP A 94 26.63 -9.54 12.73
N LEU A 95 27.36 -8.58 12.11
CA LEU A 95 27.07 -8.12 10.74
C LEU A 95 27.28 -9.24 9.70
N ASP A 96 28.36 -10.00 9.82
CA ASP A 96 28.64 -11.10 8.90
C ASP A 96 27.58 -12.21 9.01
N ARG A 97 27.09 -12.46 10.23
CA ARG A 97 26.01 -13.42 10.47
C ARG A 97 24.70 -12.94 9.85
N LEU A 98 24.41 -11.65 9.97
CA LEU A 98 23.23 -11.04 9.35
C LEU A 98 23.33 -11.05 7.82
N ALA A 99 24.50 -10.65 7.28
CA ALA A 99 24.75 -10.65 5.84
C ALA A 99 24.71 -12.06 5.22
N GLY A 100 25.04 -13.10 6.00
CA GLY A 100 24.96 -14.50 5.58
C GLY A 100 23.55 -15.08 5.49
N LEU A 101 22.50 -14.33 5.88
CA LEU A 101 21.13 -14.80 5.75
C LEU A 101 20.67 -14.76 4.28
N PRO A 102 19.97 -15.81 3.77
CA PRO A 102 19.50 -15.86 2.39
C PRO A 102 18.54 -14.72 2.01
N GLN A 103 17.80 -14.21 3.00
CA GLN A 103 16.86 -13.12 2.84
C GLN A 103 17.54 -11.75 2.70
N VAL A 104 18.77 -11.61 3.16
CA VAL A 104 19.51 -10.37 3.15
C VAL A 104 20.18 -10.18 1.78
N LYS A 105 20.01 -9.00 1.21
CA LYS A 105 20.65 -8.59 -0.04
C LYS A 105 22.00 -7.93 0.24
N SER A 106 22.01 -6.99 1.19
CA SER A 106 23.22 -6.28 1.61
C SER A 106 23.08 -5.73 3.02
N VAL A 107 24.24 -5.49 3.64
CA VAL A 107 24.38 -4.77 4.92
C VAL A 107 25.47 -3.73 4.70
N ALA A 108 25.10 -2.44 4.79
CA ALA A 108 25.99 -1.33 4.47
C ALA A 108 26.06 -0.31 5.62
N PRO A 109 27.24 0.23 5.92
CA PRO A 109 27.39 1.34 6.84
C PRO A 109 26.93 2.64 6.19
N ARG A 110 26.27 3.53 6.96
CA ARG A 110 25.97 4.90 6.55
C ARG A 110 26.47 5.91 7.58
N LEU A 111 26.94 7.04 7.07
CA LEU A 111 27.23 8.23 7.83
C LEU A 111 26.27 9.33 7.36
N ALA A 112 25.36 9.76 8.22
CA ALA A 112 24.50 10.89 7.96
C ALA A 112 25.17 12.16 8.53
N PHE A 113 25.22 13.24 7.78
CA PHE A 113 25.81 14.49 8.18
C PHE A 113 25.16 15.66 7.45
N ASN A 114 25.36 16.84 7.97
CA ASN A 114 24.96 18.08 7.33
C ASN A 114 26.16 19.00 7.18
N GLY A 115 26.04 19.98 6.34
CA GLY A 115 27.12 20.94 6.13
C GLY A 115 26.77 21.98 5.08
N LEU A 116 27.81 22.62 4.59
CA LEU A 116 27.75 23.59 3.52
C LEU A 116 28.50 23.05 2.29
N VAL A 117 27.92 23.18 1.12
CA VAL A 117 28.54 22.92 -0.16
C VAL A 117 28.80 24.23 -0.87
N SER A 118 30.01 24.41 -1.42
CA SER A 118 30.42 25.65 -2.04
C SER A 118 30.95 25.40 -3.45
N HIS A 119 30.54 26.25 -4.40
CA HIS A 119 31.05 26.33 -5.74
C HIS A 119 31.16 27.79 -6.19
N GLY A 120 32.40 28.27 -6.43
CA GLY A 120 32.64 29.68 -6.68
C GLY A 120 32.18 30.55 -5.53
N GLU A 121 31.27 31.47 -5.81
CA GLU A 121 30.68 32.38 -4.80
C GLU A 121 29.42 31.84 -4.14
N ASN A 122 28.86 30.73 -4.65
CA ASN A 122 27.62 30.15 -4.15
C ASN A 122 27.91 29.15 -3.02
N THR A 123 27.16 29.27 -1.92
CA THR A 123 27.24 28.33 -0.81
C THR A 123 25.83 28.00 -0.33
N LEU A 124 25.52 26.72 -0.24
CA LEU A 124 24.21 26.21 0.18
C LEU A 124 24.38 25.16 1.30
N SER A 125 23.37 25.01 2.11
CA SER A 125 23.29 23.91 3.06
C SER A 125 22.89 22.61 2.37
N PHE A 126 23.39 21.48 2.88
CA PHE A 126 23.02 20.17 2.38
C PHE A 126 22.82 19.16 3.51
N ILE A 127 22.09 18.09 3.19
CA ILE A 127 22.00 16.87 3.98
C ILE A 127 22.84 15.83 3.25
N GLY A 128 23.90 15.33 3.90
CA GLY A 128 24.86 14.42 3.31
C GLY A 128 24.70 12.98 3.78
N GLU A 129 24.89 12.05 2.88
CA GLU A 129 24.99 10.62 3.17
C GLU A 129 26.34 10.08 2.66
N GLY A 130 27.15 9.54 3.58
CA GLY A 130 28.33 8.76 3.27
C GLY A 130 27.93 7.30 3.14
N ILE A 131 28.04 6.71 1.97
CA ILE A 131 27.56 5.36 1.66
C ILE A 131 28.66 4.49 1.07
N ASP A 132 28.51 3.18 1.19
CA ASP A 132 29.37 2.19 0.51
C ASP A 132 28.72 1.87 -0.86
N PRO A 133 29.30 2.33 -2.00
CA PRO A 133 28.67 2.17 -3.31
C PRO A 133 28.42 0.72 -3.72
N ASP A 134 29.24 -0.22 -3.24
CA ASP A 134 29.15 -1.63 -3.59
C ASP A 134 28.09 -2.38 -2.75
N LYS A 135 27.90 -1.93 -1.49
CA LYS A 135 27.03 -2.60 -0.53
C LYS A 135 25.68 -1.91 -0.35
N ASP A 136 25.57 -0.61 -0.64
CA ASP A 136 24.33 0.16 -0.59
C ASP A 136 23.79 0.36 -2.01
N PRO A 137 23.12 -0.64 -2.57
CA PRO A 137 22.69 -0.60 -3.95
C PRO A 137 21.66 0.50 -4.12
N TYR A 138 21.93 1.41 -5.01
CA TYR A 138 20.91 2.35 -5.48
C TYR A 138 19.74 1.57 -6.03
N SER A 139 18.56 2.00 -5.65
CA SER A 139 17.36 1.43 -6.20
C SER A 139 17.25 1.77 -7.69
N ARG A 140 16.61 0.87 -8.42
CA ARG A 140 16.25 1.06 -9.83
C ARG A 140 15.33 2.27 -10.06
N ASN A 141 14.76 2.82 -9.00
CA ASN A 141 13.82 3.95 -9.06
C ASN A 141 14.49 5.32 -8.91
N ILE A 142 15.77 5.40 -8.50
CA ILE A 142 16.51 6.66 -8.54
C ILE A 142 16.86 6.94 -10.00
N LEU A 143 16.33 8.06 -10.49
CA LEU A 143 16.66 8.53 -11.81
C LEU A 143 17.98 9.28 -11.79
N VAL A 144 18.93 8.78 -12.55
CA VAL A 144 20.12 9.53 -12.90
C VAL A 144 19.72 10.52 -14.00
N VAL A 145 19.71 11.81 -13.66
CA VAL A 145 19.36 12.90 -14.59
C VAL A 145 20.52 13.16 -15.53
N GLU A 146 21.73 13.15 -14.98
CA GLU A 146 22.96 13.42 -15.71
C GLU A 146 24.13 12.67 -15.05
N GLY A 147 25.08 12.22 -15.84
CA GLY A 147 26.28 11.56 -15.35
C GLY A 147 26.08 10.12 -14.88
N ARG A 148 26.74 9.74 -13.79
CA ARG A 148 26.74 8.39 -13.24
C ARG A 148 26.66 8.37 -11.70
N LEU A 149 26.27 7.24 -11.14
CA LEU A 149 26.28 7.02 -9.69
C LEU A 149 27.70 6.87 -9.14
N LEU A 150 27.80 6.89 -7.80
CA LEU A 150 29.08 6.64 -7.11
C LEU A 150 29.62 5.24 -7.46
N SER A 151 30.92 5.14 -7.51
CA SER A 151 31.66 3.89 -7.68
C SER A 151 32.78 3.80 -6.63
N ALA A 152 33.12 2.61 -6.19
CA ALA A 152 34.23 2.39 -5.28
C ALA A 152 35.57 2.83 -5.88
N ASP A 153 35.70 2.78 -7.21
CA ASP A 153 36.90 3.20 -7.94
C ASP A 153 37.07 4.73 -7.99
N ASP A 154 36.07 5.50 -7.56
CA ASP A 154 36.12 6.97 -7.57
C ASP A 154 35.93 7.55 -6.17
N PRO A 155 37.00 7.60 -5.35
CA PRO A 155 36.91 8.00 -3.95
C PRO A 155 36.57 9.48 -3.75
N ARG A 156 36.65 10.33 -4.79
CA ARG A 156 36.29 11.74 -4.74
C ARG A 156 35.02 12.08 -5.50
N GLY A 157 34.27 11.06 -5.92
CA GLY A 157 32.99 11.25 -6.57
C GLY A 157 31.92 11.78 -5.64
N ILE A 158 31.14 12.73 -6.12
CA ILE A 158 29.98 13.30 -5.43
C ILE A 158 28.76 13.15 -6.35
N VAL A 159 27.62 12.77 -5.75
CA VAL A 159 26.32 12.76 -6.41
C VAL A 159 25.41 13.72 -5.70
N LEU A 160 24.77 14.62 -6.46
CA LEU A 160 23.88 15.67 -5.95
C LEU A 160 22.45 15.39 -6.37
N GLY A 161 21.49 15.84 -5.54
CA GLY A 161 20.14 16.04 -5.98
C GLY A 161 20.07 17.09 -7.09
N ALA A 162 19.23 16.86 -8.10
CA ALA A 162 19.13 17.77 -9.26
C ALA A 162 18.76 19.19 -8.86
N GLY A 163 17.91 19.36 -7.82
CA GLY A 163 17.54 20.67 -7.28
C GLY A 163 18.71 21.37 -6.60
N LEU A 164 19.47 20.65 -5.78
CA LEU A 164 20.68 21.19 -5.12
C LEU A 164 21.71 21.63 -6.16
N ALA A 165 21.95 20.84 -7.20
CA ALA A 165 22.87 21.16 -8.28
C ALA A 165 22.42 22.40 -9.06
N ALA A 166 21.13 22.51 -9.40
CA ALA A 166 20.56 23.67 -10.06
C ALA A 166 20.69 24.96 -9.24
N ASN A 167 20.41 24.88 -7.93
CA ASN A 167 20.49 26.01 -7.01
C ASN A 167 21.96 26.46 -6.79
N LEU A 168 22.92 25.52 -6.78
CA LEU A 168 24.34 25.78 -6.65
C LEU A 168 24.98 26.25 -7.96
N GLY A 169 24.32 25.98 -9.09
CA GLY A 169 24.82 26.32 -10.43
C GLY A 169 25.91 25.36 -10.92
N VAL A 170 25.88 24.08 -10.53
CA VAL A 170 26.91 23.07 -10.89
C VAL A 170 26.38 22.04 -11.87
N LYS A 171 27.30 21.46 -12.64
CA LYS A 171 27.08 20.37 -13.59
C LYS A 171 27.99 19.20 -13.28
N THR A 172 27.74 18.08 -13.96
CA THR A 172 28.67 16.93 -13.93
C THR A 172 30.05 17.32 -14.45
N GLY A 173 31.06 16.94 -13.67
CA GLY A 173 32.48 17.30 -13.95
C GLY A 173 33.00 18.46 -13.12
N ASP A 174 32.13 19.30 -12.57
CA ASP A 174 32.55 20.43 -11.73
C ASP A 174 33.12 19.94 -10.39
N THR A 175 34.03 20.74 -9.86
CA THR A 175 34.63 20.51 -8.55
C THR A 175 33.96 21.39 -7.51
N ILE A 176 33.57 20.78 -6.39
CA ILE A 176 32.89 21.46 -5.27
C ILE A 176 33.57 21.18 -3.95
N VAL A 177 33.43 22.07 -3.01
CA VAL A 177 33.97 21.95 -1.66
C VAL A 177 32.86 21.67 -0.66
N LEU A 178 33.03 20.61 0.12
CA LEU A 178 32.12 20.23 1.21
C LEU A 178 32.74 20.66 2.55
N LEU A 179 31.96 21.35 3.36
CA LEU A 179 32.32 21.74 4.72
C LEU A 179 31.37 21.11 5.71
N SER A 180 31.88 20.51 6.76
CA SER A 180 31.06 19.93 7.83
C SER A 180 31.80 19.98 9.16
N ASN A 181 31.06 19.90 10.26
CA ASN A 181 31.64 19.70 11.57
C ASN A 181 32.27 18.31 11.67
N SER A 182 33.42 18.20 12.32
CA SER A 182 34.13 16.95 12.52
C SER A 182 33.91 16.37 13.91
N ALA A 183 34.05 15.06 14.07
CA ALA A 183 33.93 14.36 15.36
C ALA A 183 35.00 14.79 16.39
N THR A 184 36.12 15.36 15.94
CA THR A 184 37.19 15.85 16.79
C THR A 184 37.05 17.35 17.18
N GLY A 185 35.93 17.95 16.78
CA GLY A 185 35.69 19.40 16.95
C GLY A 185 36.24 20.20 15.75
N GLY A 186 35.60 21.34 15.50
CA GLY A 186 35.94 22.25 14.41
C GLY A 186 35.41 21.81 13.04
N ILE A 187 35.49 22.74 12.10
CA ILE A 187 35.04 22.57 10.73
C ILE A 187 36.17 21.92 9.92
N ASN A 188 35.80 20.94 9.12
CA ASN A 188 36.70 20.31 8.14
C ASN A 188 36.13 20.48 6.72
N ALA A 189 37.02 20.44 5.74
CA ALA A 189 36.66 20.59 4.34
C ALA A 189 37.26 19.46 3.49
N VAL A 190 36.51 19.01 2.49
CA VAL A 190 37.01 18.11 1.45
C VAL A 190 36.53 18.59 0.10
N GLU A 191 37.33 18.35 -0.91
CA GLU A 191 37.04 18.68 -2.30
C GLU A 191 36.71 17.43 -3.07
N GLY A 192 35.69 17.50 -3.94
CA GLY A 192 35.30 16.38 -4.79
C GLY A 192 34.66 16.83 -6.10
N THR A 193 34.51 15.88 -7.01
CA THR A 193 34.00 16.12 -8.36
C THR A 193 32.57 15.58 -8.46
N VAL A 194 31.65 16.39 -9.00
CA VAL A 194 30.27 16.00 -9.28
C VAL A 194 30.27 14.94 -10.39
N ARG A 195 29.84 13.74 -10.07
CA ARG A 195 29.79 12.59 -11.00
C ARG A 195 28.42 12.34 -11.58
N GLY A 196 27.38 12.73 -10.84
CA GLY A 196 26.02 12.58 -11.32
C GLY A 196 25.03 13.42 -10.55
N LEU A 197 23.92 13.66 -11.22
CA LEU A 197 22.75 14.33 -10.70
C LEU A 197 21.62 13.30 -10.61
N ILE A 198 21.01 13.21 -9.46
CA ILE A 198 19.89 12.29 -9.20
C ILE A 198 18.62 13.06 -8.92
N SER A 199 17.51 12.45 -9.27
CA SER A 199 16.20 12.94 -8.87
C SER A 199 15.39 11.80 -8.26
N THR A 200 14.85 12.08 -7.09
CA THR A 200 13.86 11.23 -6.43
C THR A 200 12.46 11.72 -6.77
N SER A 201 11.46 11.09 -6.20
CA SER A 201 10.08 11.59 -6.34
C SER A 201 9.81 12.85 -5.50
N MET A 202 10.69 13.18 -4.54
CA MET A 202 10.48 14.26 -3.56
C MET A 202 11.38 15.46 -3.83
N LYS A 203 10.76 16.58 -4.20
CA LYS A 203 11.48 17.82 -4.53
C LYS A 203 12.33 18.34 -3.36
N ASP A 204 11.76 18.39 -2.16
CA ASP A 204 12.49 18.89 -0.97
C ASP A 204 13.73 18.06 -0.65
N PHE A 205 13.70 16.78 -0.97
CA PHE A 205 14.87 15.90 -0.83
C PHE A 205 15.90 16.20 -1.93
N ASP A 206 15.46 16.33 -3.18
CA ASP A 206 16.33 16.65 -4.32
C ASP A 206 17.01 18.01 -4.21
N ASP A 207 16.38 18.97 -3.50
CA ASP A 207 16.90 20.32 -3.29
C ASP A 207 18.02 20.36 -2.23
N ASN A 208 18.20 19.30 -1.41
CA ASN A 208 19.11 19.29 -0.27
C ASN A 208 20.07 18.10 -0.21
N ILE A 209 19.81 17.00 -0.92
CA ILE A 209 20.58 15.76 -0.76
C ILE A 209 21.92 15.80 -1.48
N LEU A 210 22.94 15.28 -0.80
CA LEU A 210 24.27 15.02 -1.34
C LEU A 210 24.75 13.65 -0.88
N ARG A 211 25.34 12.88 -1.79
CA ARG A 211 25.90 11.56 -1.48
C ARG A 211 27.36 11.48 -1.88
N ILE A 212 28.17 10.91 -1.00
CA ILE A 212 29.60 10.65 -1.20
C ILE A 212 29.96 9.23 -0.77
N GLY A 213 31.10 8.74 -1.23
CA GLY A 213 31.62 7.47 -0.74
C GLY A 213 31.92 7.53 0.76
N ILE A 214 31.68 6.44 1.51
CA ILE A 214 31.87 6.38 2.96
C ILE A 214 33.31 6.73 3.38
N GLY A 215 34.30 6.42 2.56
CA GLY A 215 35.70 6.81 2.80
C GLY A 215 35.89 8.31 2.84
N MET A 216 35.30 9.05 1.87
CA MET A 216 35.34 10.50 1.82
C MET A 216 34.56 11.13 2.98
N ALA A 217 33.40 10.53 3.34
CA ALA A 217 32.62 10.98 4.50
C ALA A 217 33.42 10.82 5.82
N ARG A 218 34.11 9.70 6.00
CA ARG A 218 35.00 9.46 7.14
C ARG A 218 36.14 10.46 7.21
N GLN A 219 36.70 10.81 6.07
CA GLN A 219 37.75 11.84 5.98
C GLN A 219 37.18 13.22 6.36
N LEU A 220 36.02 13.60 5.82
CA LEU A 220 35.35 14.88 6.13
C LEU A 220 35.02 14.98 7.61
N LEU A 221 34.43 13.95 8.19
CA LEU A 221 33.98 13.92 9.58
C LEU A 221 35.07 13.55 10.59
N ARG A 222 36.26 13.18 10.13
CA ARG A 222 37.39 12.69 10.97
C ARG A 222 36.97 11.57 11.91
N THR A 223 36.28 10.56 11.39
CA THR A 223 35.83 9.39 12.13
C THR A 223 36.02 8.13 11.31
N ASN A 224 36.18 6.97 11.98
CA ASN A 224 36.21 5.66 11.33
C ASN A 224 34.87 4.90 11.52
N GLY A 225 33.94 5.47 12.25
CA GLY A 225 32.65 4.86 12.57
C GLY A 225 31.63 4.92 11.46
N ALA A 226 30.41 4.56 11.85
CA ALA A 226 29.16 4.76 11.10
C ALA A 226 28.05 5.18 12.06
N HIS A 227 27.09 5.97 11.62
CA HIS A 227 25.93 6.30 12.47
C HIS A 227 24.94 5.14 12.51
N LEU A 228 24.78 4.45 11.39
CA LEU A 228 23.86 3.33 11.29
C LEU A 228 24.38 2.27 10.30
N TRP A 229 23.90 1.04 10.49
CA TRP A 229 24.04 -0.04 9.52
C TRP A 229 22.68 -0.30 8.91
N VAL A 230 22.59 -0.16 7.59
CA VAL A 230 21.37 -0.38 6.82
C VAL A 230 21.37 -1.78 6.26
N THR A 231 20.34 -2.54 6.54
CA THR A 231 20.14 -3.86 5.96
C THR A 231 19.07 -3.78 4.88
N THR A 232 19.42 -4.20 3.68
CA THR A 232 18.48 -4.32 2.56
C THR A 232 18.14 -5.79 2.37
N LEU A 233 16.86 -6.10 2.30
CA LEU A 233 16.36 -7.45 2.06
C LEU A 233 16.03 -7.64 0.58
N ARG A 234 15.89 -8.91 0.16
CA ARG A 234 15.44 -9.27 -1.19
C ARG A 234 13.94 -9.11 -1.36
N ASP A 235 13.19 -9.19 -0.25
CA ASP A 235 11.74 -9.09 -0.20
C ASP A 235 11.36 -8.37 1.09
N THR A 236 10.60 -7.29 0.95
CA THR A 236 10.16 -6.45 2.07
C THR A 236 9.27 -7.21 3.05
N ASP A 237 8.48 -8.17 2.58
CA ASP A 237 7.61 -8.99 3.43
C ASP A 237 8.39 -9.92 4.38
N MET A 238 9.68 -10.13 4.13
CA MET A 238 10.56 -10.91 5.00
C MET A 238 11.07 -10.14 6.20
N THR A 239 10.83 -8.82 6.30
CA THR A 239 11.37 -7.98 7.38
C THR A 239 11.01 -8.53 8.76
N GLY A 240 9.76 -8.92 9.00
CA GLY A 240 9.33 -9.49 10.28
C GLY A 240 10.11 -10.76 10.64
N ARG A 241 10.26 -11.68 9.69
CA ARG A 241 10.99 -12.96 9.93
C ARG A 241 12.47 -12.75 10.26
N VAL A 242 13.10 -11.76 9.61
CA VAL A 242 14.50 -11.41 9.88
C VAL A 242 14.62 -10.75 11.24
N MET A 243 13.70 -9.85 11.60
CA MET A 243 13.63 -9.25 12.94
C MET A 243 13.46 -10.29 14.04
N ASP A 244 12.53 -11.23 13.88
CA ASP A 244 12.32 -12.33 14.84
C ASP A 244 13.60 -13.16 15.03
N ARG A 245 14.33 -13.43 13.94
CA ARG A 245 15.58 -14.16 13.99
C ARG A 245 16.67 -13.38 14.74
N ILE A 246 16.79 -12.06 14.52
CA ILE A 246 17.74 -11.20 15.25
C ILE A 246 17.45 -11.27 16.75
N VAL A 247 16.18 -11.13 17.14
CA VAL A 247 15.75 -11.18 18.55
C VAL A 247 16.00 -12.56 19.16
N GLN A 248 15.59 -13.64 18.49
CA GLN A 248 15.77 -15.01 18.98
C GLN A 248 17.25 -15.40 19.16
N LYS A 249 18.13 -14.93 18.28
CA LYS A 249 19.57 -15.19 18.36
C LYS A 249 20.31 -14.25 19.30
N GLY A 250 19.64 -13.20 19.78
CA GLY A 250 20.24 -12.20 20.67
C GLY A 250 21.37 -11.42 20.00
N TRP A 251 21.27 -11.18 18.68
CA TRP A 251 22.25 -10.37 17.94
C TRP A 251 22.09 -8.88 18.28
N PHE A 252 23.19 -8.13 18.15
CA PHE A 252 23.25 -6.69 18.36
C PHE A 252 22.83 -6.26 19.78
N LYS A 253 23.20 -7.04 20.81
CA LYS A 253 22.92 -6.69 22.21
C LYS A 253 23.46 -5.30 22.54
N GLY A 254 22.59 -4.47 23.17
CA GLY A 254 22.94 -3.09 23.52
C GLY A 254 22.80 -2.08 22.38
N LEU A 255 22.39 -2.53 21.19
CA LEU A 255 22.04 -1.67 20.05
C LEU A 255 20.54 -1.69 19.81
N GLU A 256 20.07 -0.65 19.13
CA GLU A 256 18.68 -0.55 18.68
C GLU A 256 18.57 -1.10 17.26
N VAL A 257 17.67 -2.07 17.07
CA VAL A 257 17.39 -2.66 15.77
C VAL A 257 15.98 -2.28 15.38
N THR A 258 15.87 -1.39 14.40
CA THR A 258 14.60 -0.75 14.04
C THR A 258 14.17 -1.17 12.64
N PRO A 259 12.98 -1.80 12.48
CA PRO A 259 12.44 -2.10 11.16
C PRO A 259 11.91 -0.85 10.49
N TRP A 260 11.88 -0.86 9.16
CA TRP A 260 11.37 0.25 8.34
C TRP A 260 9.97 0.71 8.72
N THR A 261 9.11 -0.20 9.18
CA THR A 261 7.74 0.11 9.59
C THR A 261 7.63 1.11 10.73
N ARG A 262 8.66 1.21 11.57
CA ARG A 262 8.73 2.24 12.63
C ARG A 262 9.29 3.57 12.13
N LEU A 263 10.08 3.57 11.07
CA LEU A 263 10.78 4.74 10.55
C LEU A 263 10.01 5.43 9.42
N ALA A 264 9.12 4.71 8.75
CA ALA A 264 8.39 5.20 7.59
C ALA A 264 7.11 5.96 8.00
N ASP A 265 7.25 7.08 8.69
CA ASP A 265 6.11 7.89 9.17
C ASP A 265 5.17 8.32 8.05
N TYR A 266 5.72 8.74 6.92
CA TYR A 266 4.93 9.13 5.75
C TYR A 266 4.07 7.97 5.24
N TYR A 267 4.66 6.78 5.11
CA TYR A 267 3.93 5.56 4.73
C TYR A 267 2.80 5.27 5.72
N ASN A 268 3.10 5.24 7.02
CA ASN A 268 2.13 4.90 8.06
C ASN A 268 0.94 5.88 8.08
N LYS A 269 1.21 7.19 7.97
CA LYS A 269 0.18 8.22 7.90
C LYS A 269 -0.66 8.12 6.61
N THR A 270 -0.01 7.78 5.50
CA THR A 270 -0.69 7.58 4.21
C THR A 270 -1.61 6.35 4.26
N VAL A 271 -1.15 5.24 4.83
CA VAL A 271 -1.97 4.03 5.02
C VAL A 271 -3.18 4.33 5.91
N GLU A 272 -3.00 5.05 7.01
CA GLU A 272 -4.10 5.43 7.89
C GLU A 272 -5.15 6.30 7.17
N LEU A 273 -4.68 7.33 6.43
CA LEU A 273 -5.55 8.24 5.68
C LEU A 273 -6.39 7.49 4.63
N PHE A 274 -5.72 6.73 3.76
CA PHE A 274 -6.41 6.02 2.69
C PHE A 274 -7.30 4.88 3.20
N SER A 275 -6.92 4.20 4.29
CA SER A 275 -7.76 3.17 4.90
C SER A 275 -9.09 3.75 5.37
N ARG A 276 -9.08 4.95 5.96
CA ARG A 276 -10.31 5.67 6.33
C ARG A 276 -11.13 6.06 5.09
N GLN A 277 -10.48 6.55 4.02
CA GLN A 277 -11.16 6.89 2.76
C GLN A 277 -11.83 5.67 2.13
N VAL A 278 -11.13 4.53 2.05
CA VAL A 278 -11.69 3.26 1.55
C VAL A 278 -12.90 2.83 2.38
N GLY A 279 -12.84 3.01 3.71
CA GLY A 279 -13.97 2.76 4.60
C GLY A 279 -15.22 3.58 4.24
N VAL A 280 -15.05 4.87 3.98
CA VAL A 280 -16.15 5.76 3.55
C VAL A 280 -16.68 5.33 2.17
N VAL A 281 -15.82 5.02 1.22
CA VAL A 281 -16.22 4.53 -0.11
C VAL A 281 -17.01 3.23 -0.01
N LYS A 282 -16.55 2.26 0.79
CA LYS A 282 -17.27 1.01 1.07
C LYS A 282 -18.67 1.28 1.62
N LEU A 283 -18.80 2.22 2.55
CA LEU A 283 -20.09 2.60 3.14
C LEU A 283 -21.03 3.21 2.11
N ILE A 284 -20.54 4.14 1.27
CA ILE A 284 -21.34 4.78 0.21
C ILE A 284 -21.82 3.74 -0.81
N ILE A 285 -20.91 2.89 -1.31
CA ILE A 285 -21.25 1.83 -2.26
C ILE A 285 -22.27 0.87 -1.63
N GLY A 286 -22.03 0.46 -0.38
CA GLY A 286 -22.95 -0.39 0.36
C GLY A 286 -24.36 0.22 0.47
N LEU A 287 -24.47 1.51 0.78
CA LEU A 287 -25.73 2.22 0.86
C LEU A 287 -26.46 2.24 -0.50
N ILE A 288 -25.73 2.55 -1.58
CA ILE A 288 -26.30 2.55 -2.95
C ILE A 288 -26.82 1.16 -3.32
N ILE A 289 -26.08 0.10 -3.03
CA ILE A 289 -26.52 -1.28 -3.26
C ILE A 289 -27.76 -1.59 -2.43
N VAL A 290 -27.76 -1.25 -1.14
CA VAL A 290 -28.92 -1.49 -0.25
C VAL A 290 -30.16 -0.80 -0.77
N LEU A 291 -30.09 0.47 -1.14
CA LEU A 291 -31.25 1.22 -1.67
C LEU A 291 -31.74 0.65 -3.00
N SER A 292 -30.82 0.35 -3.92
CA SER A 292 -31.15 -0.19 -5.24
C SER A 292 -31.81 -1.57 -5.14
N ILE A 293 -31.25 -2.46 -4.34
CA ILE A 293 -31.76 -3.83 -4.18
C ILE A 293 -33.06 -3.85 -3.36
N SER A 294 -33.15 -3.05 -2.29
CA SER A 294 -34.39 -2.93 -1.50
C SER A 294 -35.56 -2.48 -2.36
N ASN A 295 -35.34 -1.49 -3.24
CA ASN A 295 -36.37 -1.04 -4.20
C ASN A 295 -36.74 -2.16 -5.19
N THR A 296 -35.76 -2.81 -5.78
CA THR A 296 -35.96 -3.92 -6.74
C THR A 296 -36.73 -5.09 -6.11
N MET A 297 -36.33 -5.48 -4.89
CA MET A 297 -36.99 -6.56 -4.15
C MET A 297 -38.37 -6.23 -3.70
N THR A 298 -38.61 -4.97 -3.26
CA THR A 298 -39.97 -4.50 -2.89
C THR A 298 -40.91 -4.60 -4.06
N MET A 299 -40.48 -4.18 -5.24
CA MET A 299 -41.25 -4.28 -6.46
C MET A 299 -41.55 -5.75 -6.86
N SER A 300 -40.51 -6.63 -6.71
CA SER A 300 -40.68 -8.08 -6.92
C SER A 300 -41.73 -8.69 -5.98
N VAL A 301 -41.75 -8.29 -4.70
CA VAL A 301 -42.77 -8.71 -3.74
C VAL A 301 -44.16 -8.25 -4.18
N MET A 302 -44.32 -6.98 -4.60
CA MET A 302 -45.62 -6.45 -5.03
C MET A 302 -46.20 -7.18 -6.24
N GLU A 303 -45.39 -7.48 -7.25
CA GLU A 303 -45.84 -8.24 -8.44
C GLU A 303 -46.18 -9.69 -8.13
N ARG A 304 -45.55 -10.29 -7.11
CA ARG A 304 -45.78 -11.68 -6.74
C ARG A 304 -46.71 -11.83 -5.53
N THR A 305 -47.41 -10.76 -5.14
CA THR A 305 -48.29 -10.76 -3.96
C THR A 305 -49.31 -11.89 -4.00
N GLN A 306 -49.94 -12.14 -5.18
CA GLN A 306 -50.93 -13.20 -5.36
C GLN A 306 -50.30 -14.61 -5.26
N GLU A 307 -49.12 -14.82 -5.86
CA GLU A 307 -48.37 -16.09 -5.75
C GLU A 307 -48.01 -16.40 -4.28
N ILE A 308 -47.58 -15.35 -3.54
CA ILE A 308 -47.24 -15.46 -2.11
C ILE A 308 -48.50 -15.76 -1.28
N GLY A 309 -49.62 -15.08 -1.56
CA GLY A 309 -50.88 -15.33 -0.90
C GLY A 309 -51.40 -16.76 -1.10
N THR A 310 -51.34 -17.25 -2.34
CA THR A 310 -51.71 -18.64 -2.67
C THR A 310 -50.82 -19.66 -1.96
N ALA A 311 -49.52 -19.43 -1.95
CA ALA A 311 -48.58 -20.30 -1.25
C ALA A 311 -48.86 -20.35 0.26
N MET A 312 -49.18 -19.21 0.87
CA MET A 312 -49.57 -19.12 2.29
C MET A 312 -50.90 -19.82 2.57
N ALA A 313 -51.89 -19.71 1.66
CA ALA A 313 -53.17 -20.41 1.75
C ALA A 313 -53.01 -21.96 1.66
N LEU A 314 -52.04 -22.40 0.92
CA LEU A 314 -51.60 -23.84 0.83
C LEU A 314 -50.77 -24.30 2.03
N GLY A 315 -50.54 -23.45 3.04
CA GLY A 315 -49.89 -23.84 4.28
C GLY A 315 -48.39 -23.52 4.34
N LEU A 316 -47.82 -22.74 3.41
CA LEU A 316 -46.43 -22.33 3.49
C LEU A 316 -46.18 -21.40 4.68
N ARG A 317 -45.22 -21.75 5.55
CA ARG A 317 -44.92 -20.97 6.75
C ARG A 317 -44.26 -19.64 6.40
N ARG A 318 -44.64 -18.54 7.10
CA ARG A 318 -44.02 -17.21 6.95
C ARG A 318 -42.51 -17.19 6.97
N ARG A 319 -41.88 -17.99 7.85
CA ARG A 319 -40.41 -18.12 7.94
C ARG A 319 -39.80 -18.67 6.65
N ARG A 320 -40.50 -19.53 5.91
CA ARG A 320 -40.00 -20.10 4.66
C ARG A 320 -40.08 -19.08 3.51
N ILE A 321 -41.11 -18.22 3.50
CA ILE A 321 -41.21 -17.11 2.56
C ILE A 321 -40.06 -16.14 2.79
N LEU A 322 -39.80 -15.76 4.04
CA LEU A 322 -38.66 -14.90 4.41
C LEU A 322 -37.33 -15.52 3.95
N ALA A 323 -37.11 -16.81 4.21
CA ALA A 323 -35.90 -17.50 3.79
C ALA A 323 -35.73 -17.55 2.27
N LEU A 324 -36.81 -17.75 1.50
CA LEU A 324 -36.77 -17.75 0.03
C LEU A 324 -36.33 -16.40 -0.53
N PHE A 325 -36.84 -15.27 -0.03
CA PHE A 325 -36.46 -13.92 -0.46
C PHE A 325 -35.03 -13.57 -0.03
N LEU A 326 -34.60 -13.99 1.16
CA LEU A 326 -33.21 -13.83 1.59
C LEU A 326 -32.24 -14.66 0.72
N LEU A 327 -32.61 -15.89 0.37
CA LEU A 327 -31.83 -16.72 -0.56
C LEU A 327 -31.75 -16.09 -1.95
N GLU A 328 -32.87 -15.51 -2.46
CA GLU A 328 -32.91 -14.81 -3.73
C GLU A 328 -31.96 -13.60 -3.73
N GLY A 329 -32.00 -12.78 -2.66
CA GLY A 329 -31.05 -11.66 -2.48
C GLY A 329 -29.59 -12.11 -2.34
N GLY A 330 -29.34 -13.14 -1.54
CA GLY A 330 -27.99 -13.69 -1.35
C GLY A 330 -27.42 -14.27 -2.65
N LEU A 331 -28.24 -14.98 -3.45
CA LEU A 331 -27.84 -15.48 -4.77
C LEU A 331 -27.54 -14.35 -5.76
N LEU A 332 -28.39 -13.31 -5.80
CA LEU A 332 -28.14 -12.13 -6.62
C LEU A 332 -26.82 -11.46 -6.23
N GLY A 333 -26.58 -11.30 -4.91
CA GLY A 333 -25.31 -10.76 -4.40
C GLY A 333 -24.10 -11.59 -4.76
N ALA A 334 -24.22 -12.90 -4.62
CA ALA A 334 -23.11 -13.84 -4.97
C ALA A 334 -22.81 -13.84 -6.48
N LEU A 335 -23.84 -13.94 -7.32
CA LEU A 335 -23.68 -13.93 -8.78
C LEU A 335 -23.14 -12.59 -9.29
N ALA A 336 -23.75 -11.49 -8.85
CA ALA A 336 -23.32 -10.15 -9.23
C ALA A 336 -21.95 -9.79 -8.67
N GLY A 337 -21.65 -10.22 -7.44
CA GLY A 337 -20.35 -10.08 -6.81
C GLY A 337 -19.26 -10.81 -7.57
N LEU A 338 -19.49 -12.09 -7.92
CA LEU A 338 -18.54 -12.88 -8.71
C LEU A 338 -18.30 -12.29 -10.11
N LEU A 339 -19.37 -11.90 -10.80
CA LEU A 339 -19.25 -11.22 -12.10
C LEU A 339 -18.50 -9.87 -11.95
N GLY A 340 -18.80 -9.12 -10.90
CA GLY A 340 -18.11 -7.86 -10.59
C GLY A 340 -16.61 -8.08 -10.30
N VAL A 341 -16.25 -9.11 -9.55
CA VAL A 341 -14.85 -9.48 -9.28
C VAL A 341 -14.14 -9.86 -10.57
N CYS A 342 -14.75 -10.71 -11.42
CA CYS A 342 -14.15 -11.09 -12.69
C CYS A 342 -13.93 -9.88 -13.62
N LEU A 343 -14.96 -9.03 -13.77
CA LEU A 343 -14.87 -7.82 -14.59
C LEU A 343 -13.89 -6.80 -14.01
N GLY A 344 -13.90 -6.60 -12.68
CA GLY A 344 -12.98 -5.72 -11.98
C GLY A 344 -11.53 -6.15 -12.16
N TYR A 345 -11.24 -7.44 -12.07
CA TYR A 345 -9.92 -7.99 -12.31
C TYR A 345 -9.47 -7.78 -13.77
N LEU A 346 -10.35 -8.07 -14.74
CA LEU A 346 -10.06 -7.86 -16.16
C LEU A 346 -9.78 -6.39 -16.46
N LEU A 347 -10.62 -5.48 -15.97
CA LEU A 347 -10.41 -4.04 -16.13
C LEU A 347 -9.14 -3.55 -15.45
N ALA A 348 -8.82 -4.06 -14.26
CA ALA A 348 -7.57 -3.74 -13.56
C ALA A 348 -6.35 -4.14 -14.40
N LEU A 349 -6.37 -5.32 -15.03
CA LEU A 349 -5.30 -5.77 -15.94
C LEU A 349 -5.18 -4.85 -17.17
N LEU A 350 -6.30 -4.51 -17.80
CA LEU A 350 -6.31 -3.63 -18.98
C LEU A 350 -5.79 -2.23 -18.64
N ILE A 351 -6.26 -1.62 -17.55
CA ILE A 351 -5.82 -0.31 -17.09
C ILE A 351 -4.34 -0.34 -16.72
N SER A 352 -3.89 -1.38 -16.00
CA SER A 352 -2.48 -1.52 -15.61
C SER A 352 -1.55 -1.75 -16.81
N HIS A 353 -2.04 -2.36 -17.88
CA HIS A 353 -1.26 -2.53 -19.11
C HIS A 353 -1.00 -1.19 -19.82
N VAL A 354 -2.00 -0.31 -19.84
CA VAL A 354 -1.87 1.05 -20.39
C VAL A 354 -1.13 1.97 -19.42
N GLY A 355 -1.34 1.78 -18.13
CA GLY A 355 -0.89 2.64 -17.04
C GLY A 355 -1.75 3.91 -16.91
N ILE A 356 -1.80 4.47 -15.71
CA ILE A 356 -2.51 5.71 -15.42
C ILE A 356 -1.46 6.83 -15.29
N PRO A 357 -1.32 7.71 -16.31
CA PRO A 357 -0.36 8.83 -16.22
C PRO A 357 -0.87 9.82 -15.16
N MET A 358 -0.08 10.01 -14.11
CA MET A 358 -0.35 10.98 -13.05
C MET A 358 0.59 12.17 -13.15
N PRO A 359 0.08 13.42 -13.08
CA PRO A 359 0.93 14.59 -12.96
C PRO A 359 1.70 14.54 -11.63
N PRO A 360 2.79 15.32 -11.51
CA PRO A 360 3.50 15.44 -10.23
C PRO A 360 2.54 15.91 -9.13
N ALA A 361 2.50 15.17 -8.02
CA ALA A 361 1.77 15.62 -6.83
C ALA A 361 2.51 16.82 -6.19
N PRO A 362 1.84 17.64 -5.35
CA PRO A 362 2.50 18.70 -4.60
C PRO A 362 3.72 18.15 -3.85
N GLY A 363 4.90 18.78 -4.05
CA GLY A 363 6.17 18.32 -3.47
C GLY A 363 6.90 17.24 -4.26
N MET A 364 6.32 16.74 -5.37
CA MET A 364 7.01 15.83 -6.29
C MET A 364 7.60 16.58 -7.49
N SER A 365 8.79 16.17 -7.92
CA SER A 365 9.48 16.74 -9.07
C SER A 365 8.99 16.17 -10.40
N ARG A 366 8.32 15.01 -10.40
CA ARG A 366 7.90 14.28 -11.60
C ARG A 366 6.56 13.59 -11.46
N GLY A 367 5.88 13.43 -12.60
CA GLY A 367 4.75 12.53 -12.74
C GLY A 367 5.19 11.06 -12.68
N TYR A 368 4.24 10.20 -12.42
CA TYR A 368 4.44 8.76 -12.32
C TYR A 368 3.32 8.02 -13.04
N THR A 369 3.55 6.74 -13.33
CA THR A 369 2.53 5.88 -13.94
C THR A 369 1.94 4.98 -12.85
N GLY A 370 0.66 5.20 -12.57
CA GLY A 370 -0.11 4.40 -11.62
C GLY A 370 -0.56 3.08 -12.23
N HIS A 371 -0.64 2.04 -11.41
CA HIS A 371 -1.17 0.72 -11.76
C HIS A 371 -2.26 0.32 -10.76
N ILE A 372 -2.94 -0.77 -11.03
CA ILE A 372 -3.97 -1.33 -10.14
C ILE A 372 -3.53 -2.73 -9.73
N ILE A 373 -3.29 -2.93 -8.43
CA ILE A 373 -2.92 -4.22 -7.86
C ILE A 373 -4.15 -4.82 -7.17
N ILE A 374 -4.65 -5.93 -7.69
CA ILE A 374 -5.76 -6.66 -7.06
C ILE A 374 -5.19 -7.83 -6.26
N THR A 375 -5.26 -7.70 -4.94
CA THR A 375 -4.92 -8.79 -4.03
C THR A 375 -6.14 -9.71 -3.81
N PRO A 376 -5.94 -10.99 -3.43
CA PRO A 376 -7.03 -11.87 -3.03
C PRO A 376 -7.90 -11.30 -1.91
N GLY A 377 -7.30 -10.51 -1.01
CA GLY A 377 -8.01 -9.81 0.06
C GLY A 377 -9.01 -8.79 -0.46
N ILE A 378 -8.61 -7.94 -1.43
CA ILE A 378 -9.49 -6.94 -2.06
C ILE A 378 -10.66 -7.63 -2.77
N ALA A 379 -10.40 -8.70 -3.51
CA ALA A 379 -11.44 -9.47 -4.21
C ALA A 379 -12.44 -10.10 -3.23
N PHE A 380 -11.94 -10.69 -2.15
CA PHE A 380 -12.78 -11.28 -1.09
C PHE A 380 -13.61 -10.22 -0.36
N ASP A 381 -13.02 -9.09 0.01
CA ASP A 381 -13.71 -7.97 0.67
C ASP A 381 -14.83 -7.41 -0.20
N ALA A 382 -14.59 -7.24 -1.51
CA ALA A 382 -15.58 -6.75 -2.45
C ALA A 382 -16.74 -7.73 -2.65
N LEU A 383 -16.45 -9.04 -2.74
CA LEU A 383 -17.45 -10.09 -2.81
C LEU A 383 -18.27 -10.16 -1.51
N LEU A 384 -17.62 -10.10 -0.37
CA LEU A 384 -18.28 -10.12 0.95
C LEU A 384 -19.20 -8.90 1.11
N LEU A 385 -18.74 -7.71 0.72
CA LEU A 385 -19.55 -6.50 0.72
C LEU A 385 -20.82 -6.68 -0.12
N ALA A 386 -20.70 -7.22 -1.34
CA ALA A 386 -21.83 -7.48 -2.21
C ALA A 386 -22.86 -8.43 -1.57
N ILE A 387 -22.42 -9.54 -1.00
CA ILE A 387 -23.29 -10.52 -0.35
C ILE A 387 -23.95 -9.93 0.91
N VAL A 388 -23.19 -9.29 1.77
CA VAL A 388 -23.72 -8.72 3.01
C VAL A 388 -24.73 -7.61 2.73
N THR A 389 -24.39 -6.69 1.82
CA THR A 389 -25.30 -5.56 1.49
C THR A 389 -26.56 -6.03 0.81
N THR A 390 -26.53 -7.04 -0.06
CA THR A 390 -27.73 -7.61 -0.69
C THR A 390 -28.60 -8.39 0.28
N LEU A 391 -28.02 -9.11 1.22
CA LEU A 391 -28.76 -9.78 2.30
C LEU A 391 -29.49 -8.73 3.18
N LEU A 392 -28.77 -7.68 3.60
CA LEU A 392 -29.36 -6.58 4.39
C LEU A 392 -30.49 -5.87 3.62
N ALA A 393 -30.27 -5.58 2.34
CA ALA A 393 -31.25 -4.96 1.46
C ALA A 393 -32.53 -5.80 1.30
N SER A 394 -32.37 -7.11 1.27
CA SER A 394 -33.48 -8.05 1.09
C SER A 394 -34.29 -8.27 2.38
N LEU A 395 -33.76 -7.90 3.55
CA LEU A 395 -34.39 -8.20 4.84
C LEU A 395 -35.75 -7.50 5.00
N TYR A 396 -35.84 -6.21 4.70
CA TYR A 396 -37.08 -5.45 4.82
C TYR A 396 -38.16 -5.91 3.83
N PRO A 397 -37.91 -6.07 2.52
CA PRO A 397 -38.87 -6.61 1.57
C PRO A 397 -39.30 -8.04 1.91
N ALA A 398 -38.36 -8.92 2.31
CA ALA A 398 -38.68 -10.27 2.70
C ALA A 398 -39.58 -10.35 3.94
N TRP A 399 -39.31 -9.49 4.93
CA TRP A 399 -40.14 -9.37 6.12
C TRP A 399 -41.57 -8.88 5.78
N ARG A 400 -41.68 -7.89 4.90
CA ARG A 400 -42.96 -7.38 4.42
C ARG A 400 -43.77 -8.45 3.66
N ALA A 401 -43.11 -9.21 2.77
CA ALA A 401 -43.68 -10.36 2.06
C ALA A 401 -44.21 -11.44 3.01
N ALA A 402 -43.45 -11.76 4.06
CA ALA A 402 -43.85 -12.78 5.04
C ALA A 402 -45.04 -12.35 5.93
N ARG A 403 -45.36 -11.05 6.01
CA ARG A 403 -46.49 -10.48 6.79
C ARG A 403 -47.68 -10.12 5.98
N LEU A 404 -47.72 -10.42 4.68
CA LEU A 404 -48.90 -10.18 3.85
C LEU A 404 -50.15 -10.87 4.43
N ASN A 405 -51.29 -10.19 4.37
CA ASN A 405 -52.59 -10.78 4.71
C ASN A 405 -53.07 -11.63 3.52
N ILE A 406 -53.40 -12.88 3.78
CA ILE A 406 -53.79 -13.86 2.73
C ILE A 406 -55.00 -13.37 1.95
N VAL A 407 -56.03 -12.79 2.64
CA VAL A 407 -57.26 -12.30 2.03
C VAL A 407 -56.96 -11.12 1.08
N ASP A 408 -56.17 -10.16 1.52
CA ASP A 408 -55.82 -8.97 0.74
C ASP A 408 -54.92 -9.35 -0.45
N ALA A 409 -54.00 -10.30 -0.25
CA ALA A 409 -53.11 -10.78 -1.30
C ALA A 409 -53.88 -11.49 -2.44
N LEU A 410 -54.93 -12.22 -2.11
CA LEU A 410 -55.77 -12.91 -3.11
C LEU A 410 -56.76 -11.95 -3.83
N ARG A 411 -57.11 -10.80 -3.23
CA ARG A 411 -57.98 -9.78 -3.81
C ARG A 411 -57.27 -8.72 -4.66
N HIS A 412 -55.96 -8.73 -4.71
CA HIS A 412 -55.14 -7.65 -5.25
C HIS A 412 -55.28 -7.40 -6.77
N ASN A 413 -56.03 -8.21 -7.50
CA ASN A 413 -56.29 -8.07 -8.95
C ASN A 413 -57.79 -7.94 -9.30
N ARG A 414 -58.59 -7.41 -8.42
CA ARG A 414 -59.98 -6.98 -8.77
C ARG A 414 -60.13 -5.48 -8.70
#